data_e8436ca9c6864f7cab7927cb46461327
#
_entry.id   e8436ca9c6864f7cab7927cb46461327
#
_cell.length_a   1.000
_cell.length_b   1.000
_cell.length_c   1.000
_cell.angle_alpha   90.00
_cell.angle_beta   90.00
_cell.angle_gamma   90.00
#
_symmetry.space_group_name_H-M   'P 1'
#
loop_
_entity.id
_entity.type
_entity.pdbx_description
1 polymer ?
#
loop_
_entity_poly.entity_id
_entity_poly.type
_entity_poly.pdbx_seq_one_letter_code
_entity_poly.pdbx_strand_id
1 'polypeptide(L)'
;QDAPSVAPLMFQAMSDIVFKLINRNDPKEATQFLERLFIEKNNQYSYENTLVYEKDNQILGSLVYYNGAHIDSLSQAVFDFVHSSYGHHIRLEPETQAGEYYIDTLSVSPKAQGKGIGSSLLLHLKEQLKGETIGLLVSMENPQAEKLYQRMGFAYADMKMLAGAPYKHLIYQS
;
A
#
# COMPACT_ATOMS: atom_id res chain seq x y z
N GLN A 1 7.46 -17.27 0.63
CA GLN A 1 6.42 -18.23 0.22
C GLN A 1 5.18 -17.51 -0.32
N ASP A 2 4.78 -16.37 0.25
CA ASP A 2 3.53 -15.66 -0.05
C ASP A 2 3.64 -14.65 -1.21
N ALA A 3 4.86 -14.30 -1.64
CA ALA A 3 5.12 -13.29 -2.66
C ALA A 3 4.26 -13.46 -3.95
N PRO A 4 4.15 -14.66 -4.54
CA PRO A 4 3.34 -14.84 -5.75
C PRO A 4 1.84 -14.59 -5.55
N SER A 5 1.35 -14.68 -4.30
CA SER A 5 -0.05 -14.43 -3.97
C SER A 5 -0.31 -12.97 -3.57
N VAL A 6 0.67 -12.32 -2.95
CA VAL A 6 0.55 -10.93 -2.44
C VAL A 6 0.87 -9.91 -3.53
N ALA A 7 1.90 -10.12 -4.35
CA ALA A 7 2.31 -9.15 -5.36
C ALA A 7 1.19 -8.77 -6.38
N PRO A 8 0.35 -9.70 -6.86
CA PRO A 8 -0.80 -9.35 -7.69
C PRO A 8 -1.83 -8.46 -6.98
N LEU A 9 -2.02 -8.64 -5.65
CA LEU A 9 -2.90 -7.80 -4.85
C LEU A 9 -2.31 -6.40 -4.68
N MET A 10 -1.01 -6.28 -4.40
CA MET A 10 -0.33 -4.98 -4.37
C MET A 10 -0.44 -4.27 -5.72
N PHE A 11 -0.15 -4.97 -6.81
CA PHE A 11 -0.25 -4.42 -8.15
C PHE A 11 -1.65 -3.93 -8.49
N GLN A 12 -2.71 -4.65 -8.08
CA GLN A 12 -4.10 -4.22 -8.25
C GLN A 12 -4.37 -2.86 -7.60
N ALA A 13 -3.75 -2.56 -6.46
CA ALA A 13 -3.97 -1.32 -5.72
C ALA A 13 -3.14 -0.13 -6.26
N MET A 14 -1.99 -0.39 -6.92
CA MET A 14 -1.01 0.66 -7.22
C MET A 14 -0.36 0.52 -8.61
N SER A 15 -1.09 -0.01 -9.60
CA SER A 15 -0.56 -0.30 -10.94
C SER A 15 0.15 0.89 -11.58
N ASP A 16 -0.43 2.09 -11.52
CA ASP A 16 0.11 3.30 -12.14
C ASP A 16 1.44 3.72 -11.52
N ILE A 17 1.58 3.55 -10.20
CA ILE A 17 2.82 3.85 -9.48
C ILE A 17 3.90 2.85 -9.88
N VAL A 18 3.56 1.55 -9.92
CA VAL A 18 4.54 0.51 -10.32
C VAL A 18 5.00 0.72 -11.76
N PHE A 19 4.10 1.02 -12.69
CA PHE A 19 4.49 1.31 -14.07
C PHE A 19 5.44 2.51 -14.18
N LYS A 20 5.22 3.55 -13.37
CA LYS A 20 6.15 4.69 -13.29
C LYS A 20 7.51 4.25 -12.71
N LEU A 21 7.51 3.45 -11.63
CA LEU A 21 8.74 2.97 -11.01
C LEU A 21 9.61 2.19 -11.99
N ILE A 22 9.04 1.21 -12.71
CA ILE A 22 9.79 0.39 -13.67
C ILE A 22 9.97 1.04 -15.05
N ASN A 23 9.32 2.19 -15.29
CA ASN A 23 9.25 2.89 -16.58
C ASN A 23 8.82 1.98 -17.75
N ARG A 24 7.85 1.10 -17.49
CA ARG A 24 7.30 0.13 -18.44
C ARG A 24 5.82 -0.14 -18.12
N ASN A 25 5.03 -0.35 -19.16
CA ASN A 25 3.61 -0.71 -19.04
C ASN A 25 3.43 -2.21 -19.30
N ASP A 26 4.05 -3.04 -18.45
CA ASP A 26 3.98 -4.50 -18.50
C ASP A 26 3.50 -5.05 -17.14
N PRO A 27 2.24 -5.53 -17.05
CA PRO A 27 1.68 -6.03 -15.79
C PRO A 27 2.43 -7.24 -15.22
N LYS A 28 2.99 -8.09 -16.07
CA LYS A 28 3.77 -9.25 -15.63
C LYS A 28 5.07 -8.81 -14.97
N GLU A 29 5.81 -7.93 -15.63
CA GLU A 29 7.05 -7.38 -15.10
C GLU A 29 6.81 -6.57 -13.82
N ALA A 30 5.73 -5.77 -13.78
CA ALA A 30 5.32 -5.03 -12.59
C ALA A 30 5.02 -5.95 -11.39
N THR A 31 4.33 -7.06 -11.63
CA THR A 31 4.07 -8.05 -10.58
C THR A 31 5.36 -8.70 -10.09
N GLN A 32 6.25 -9.09 -11.01
CA GLN A 32 7.56 -9.66 -10.64
C GLN A 32 8.45 -8.67 -9.88
N PHE A 33 8.38 -7.38 -10.21
CA PHE A 33 9.05 -6.32 -9.45
C PHE A 33 8.56 -6.29 -8.00
N LEU A 34 7.24 -6.33 -7.78
CA LEU A 34 6.67 -6.37 -6.44
C LEU A 34 6.97 -7.68 -5.70
N GLU A 35 7.01 -8.82 -6.38
CA GLU A 35 7.43 -10.10 -5.77
C GLU A 35 8.85 -10.00 -5.19
N ARG A 36 9.78 -9.38 -5.93
CA ARG A 36 11.16 -9.18 -5.48
C ARG A 36 11.23 -8.25 -4.27
N LEU A 37 10.56 -7.10 -4.32
CA LEU A 37 10.52 -6.18 -3.20
C LEU A 37 9.87 -6.80 -1.96
N PHE A 38 8.83 -7.62 -2.14
CA PHE A 38 8.16 -8.28 -1.03
C PHE A 38 9.08 -9.21 -0.24
N ILE A 39 9.96 -9.95 -0.89
CA ILE A 39 10.89 -10.85 -0.22
C ILE A 39 12.11 -10.15 0.39
N GLU A 40 12.42 -8.93 -0.05
CA GLU A 40 13.50 -8.11 0.49
C GLU A 40 13.06 -7.34 1.71
N LYS A 41 14.00 -7.12 2.66
CA LYS A 41 13.75 -6.35 3.89
C LYS A 41 13.98 -4.86 3.69
N ASN A 42 13.50 -4.08 4.67
CA ASN A 42 13.78 -2.66 4.79
C ASN A 42 13.34 -1.82 3.57
N ASN A 43 12.24 -2.18 2.92
CA ASN A 43 11.60 -1.37 1.88
C ASN A 43 10.09 -1.28 2.10
N GLN A 44 9.41 -0.34 1.42
CA GLN A 44 7.97 -0.09 1.60
C GLN A 44 7.12 -1.36 1.41
N TYR A 45 7.43 -2.16 0.41
CA TYR A 45 6.63 -3.31 -0.06
C TYR A 45 7.08 -4.65 0.52
N SER A 46 7.97 -4.60 1.52
CA SER A 46 8.47 -5.79 2.23
C SER A 46 7.34 -6.57 2.92
N TYR A 47 7.52 -7.88 3.04
CA TYR A 47 6.68 -8.73 3.89
C TYR A 47 6.66 -8.26 5.36
N GLU A 48 7.71 -7.56 5.81
CA GLU A 48 7.78 -6.99 7.16
C GLU A 48 6.69 -5.94 7.42
N ASN A 49 6.20 -5.31 6.36
CA ASN A 49 5.19 -4.25 6.39
C ASN A 49 3.80 -4.73 5.91
N THR A 50 3.60 -6.04 5.75
CA THR A 50 2.41 -6.57 5.07
C THR A 50 1.57 -7.45 5.99
N LEU A 51 0.29 -7.12 6.13
CA LEU A 51 -0.74 -8.01 6.66
C LEU A 51 -1.44 -8.73 5.52
N VAL A 52 -1.79 -9.99 5.73
CA VAL A 52 -2.57 -10.78 4.77
C VAL A 52 -3.83 -11.34 5.41
N TYR A 53 -4.89 -11.44 4.62
CA TYR A 53 -6.08 -12.19 4.97
C TYR A 53 -6.04 -13.53 4.23
N GLU A 54 -5.92 -14.60 4.99
CA GLU A 54 -5.87 -15.96 4.47
C GLU A 54 -7.14 -16.74 4.85
N LYS A 55 -7.66 -17.50 3.93
CA LYS A 55 -8.75 -18.44 4.15
C LYS A 55 -8.55 -19.67 3.25
N ASP A 56 -8.73 -20.86 3.82
CA ASP A 56 -8.60 -22.15 3.10
C ASP A 56 -7.27 -22.26 2.34
N ASN A 57 -6.15 -21.85 2.99
CA ASN A 57 -4.80 -21.78 2.43
C ASN A 57 -4.67 -20.87 1.19
N GLN A 58 -5.56 -19.88 1.04
CA GLN A 58 -5.51 -18.89 -0.02
C GLN A 58 -5.45 -17.48 0.55
N ILE A 59 -4.48 -16.70 0.10
CA ILE A 59 -4.40 -15.27 0.41
C ILE A 59 -5.43 -14.54 -0.46
N LEU A 60 -6.40 -13.92 0.19
CA LEU A 60 -7.53 -13.24 -0.46
C LEU A 60 -7.49 -11.71 -0.30
N GLY A 61 -6.60 -11.20 0.52
CA GLY A 61 -6.41 -9.76 0.71
C GLY A 61 -5.05 -9.45 1.32
N SER A 62 -4.56 -8.24 1.06
CA SER A 62 -3.31 -7.72 1.62
C SER A 62 -3.47 -6.25 2.01
N LEU A 63 -2.72 -5.84 3.03
CA LEU A 63 -2.62 -4.48 3.50
C LEU A 63 -1.14 -4.21 3.80
N VAL A 64 -0.57 -3.20 3.14
CA VAL A 64 0.79 -2.72 3.40
C VAL A 64 0.72 -1.47 4.26
N TYR A 65 1.51 -1.43 5.34
CA TYR A 65 1.57 -0.28 6.23
C TYR A 65 2.94 -0.16 6.88
N TYR A 66 3.31 1.04 7.26
CA TYR A 66 4.56 1.33 7.95
C TYR A 66 4.47 2.65 8.73
N ASN A 67 5.42 2.86 9.65
CA ASN A 67 5.53 4.14 10.35
C ASN A 67 6.01 5.21 9.35
N GLY A 68 5.24 6.30 9.20
CA GLY A 68 5.55 7.39 8.27
C GLY A 68 6.88 8.07 8.53
N ALA A 69 7.43 7.98 9.74
CA ALA A 69 8.77 8.48 10.05
C ALA A 69 9.89 7.77 9.26
N HIS A 70 9.63 6.59 8.71
CA HIS A 70 10.61 5.80 7.97
C HIS A 70 10.46 5.90 6.45
N ILE A 71 9.53 6.72 5.94
CA ILE A 71 9.22 6.77 4.50
C ILE A 71 10.45 7.04 3.64
N ASP A 72 11.31 7.98 4.04
CA ASP A 72 12.49 8.34 3.25
C ASP A 72 13.46 7.17 3.09
N SER A 73 13.70 6.39 4.15
CA SER A 73 14.59 5.23 4.09
C SER A 73 13.97 4.05 3.33
N LEU A 74 12.67 3.81 3.53
CA LEU A 74 11.94 2.73 2.88
C LEU A 74 11.80 2.96 1.37
N SER A 75 11.49 4.20 0.95
CA SER A 75 11.37 4.57 -0.45
C SER A 75 12.74 4.64 -1.14
N GLN A 76 13.79 5.08 -0.45
CA GLN A 76 15.14 5.08 -1.01
C GLN A 76 15.57 3.67 -1.40
N ALA A 77 15.29 2.66 -0.58
CA ALA A 77 15.58 1.26 -0.91
C ALA A 77 14.87 0.81 -2.21
N VAL A 78 13.62 1.24 -2.41
CA VAL A 78 12.89 0.97 -3.66
C VAL A 78 13.55 1.66 -4.85
N PHE A 79 13.95 2.94 -4.71
CA PHE A 79 14.60 3.69 -5.79
C PHE A 79 15.98 3.10 -6.16
N ASP A 80 16.74 2.65 -5.16
CA ASP A 80 18.03 1.98 -5.38
C ASP A 80 17.83 0.63 -6.11
N PHE A 81 16.77 -0.11 -5.75
CA PHE A 81 16.40 -1.33 -6.45
C PHE A 81 15.98 -1.06 -7.90
N VAL A 82 15.21 0.01 -8.15
CA VAL A 82 14.87 0.44 -9.52
C VAL A 82 16.11 0.78 -10.30
N HIS A 83 17.02 1.60 -9.74
CA HIS A 83 18.26 1.98 -10.42
C HIS A 83 19.11 0.75 -10.78
N SER A 84 19.29 -0.16 -9.84
CA SER A 84 20.11 -1.37 -10.06
C SER A 84 19.51 -2.35 -11.06
N SER A 85 18.16 -2.47 -11.07
CA SER A 85 17.46 -3.47 -11.90
C SER A 85 17.04 -2.94 -13.27
N TYR A 86 16.77 -1.63 -13.38
CA TYR A 86 16.22 -1.00 -14.59
C TYR A 86 17.10 0.10 -15.19
N GLY A 87 18.19 0.49 -14.53
CA GLY A 87 19.20 1.41 -15.05
C GLY A 87 18.78 2.88 -15.11
N HIS A 88 17.69 3.28 -14.44
CA HIS A 88 17.25 4.67 -14.39
C HIS A 88 17.05 5.14 -12.95
N HIS A 89 17.10 6.46 -12.76
CA HIS A 89 16.79 7.09 -11.49
C HIS A 89 15.35 7.59 -11.49
N ILE A 90 14.67 7.34 -10.38
CA ILE A 90 13.31 7.86 -10.12
C ILE A 90 13.25 8.37 -8.69
N ARG A 91 12.45 9.39 -8.48
CA ARG A 91 11.99 9.82 -7.15
C ARG A 91 10.50 10.12 -7.23
N LEU A 92 9.77 9.71 -6.22
CA LEU A 92 8.38 10.10 -5.99
C LEU A 92 8.32 10.95 -4.73
N GLU A 93 7.30 11.80 -4.65
CA GLU A 93 7.01 12.59 -3.46
C GLU A 93 6.64 11.65 -2.31
N PRO A 94 7.04 11.97 -1.06
CA PRO A 94 6.63 11.19 0.10
C PRO A 94 5.10 11.19 0.26
N GLU A 95 4.53 10.03 0.47
CA GLU A 95 3.08 9.85 0.64
C GLU A 95 2.63 10.17 2.06
N THR A 96 3.55 10.13 3.02
CA THR A 96 3.32 10.26 4.45
C THR A 96 4.49 10.97 5.14
N GLN A 97 4.39 11.14 6.44
CA GLN A 97 5.40 11.77 7.28
C GLN A 97 5.38 11.20 8.70
N ALA A 98 6.33 11.62 9.54
CA ALA A 98 6.31 11.28 10.96
C ALA A 98 5.01 11.75 11.64
N GLY A 99 4.50 10.96 12.59
CA GLY A 99 3.28 11.24 13.35
C GLY A 99 2.09 10.35 12.99
N GLU A 100 2.23 9.49 11.99
CA GLU A 100 1.22 8.51 11.64
C GLU A 100 1.84 7.17 11.20
N TYR A 101 1.09 6.08 11.37
CA TYR A 101 1.28 4.87 10.60
C TYR A 101 0.49 4.99 9.31
N TYR A 102 1.14 4.77 8.18
CA TYR A 102 0.55 4.98 6.87
C TYR A 102 0.16 3.66 6.23
N ILE A 103 -1.09 3.57 5.76
CA ILE A 103 -1.55 2.47 4.92
C ILE A 103 -1.24 2.83 3.47
N ASP A 104 -0.27 2.14 2.90
CA ASP A 104 0.18 2.31 1.52
C ASP A 104 -0.79 1.65 0.53
N THR A 105 -1.09 0.36 0.75
CA THR A 105 -2.05 -0.36 -0.09
C THR A 105 -3.03 -1.19 0.75
N LEU A 106 -4.28 -1.27 0.28
CA LEU A 106 -5.28 -2.22 0.75
C LEU A 106 -5.95 -2.84 -0.47
N SER A 107 -5.80 -4.13 -0.64
CA SER A 107 -6.34 -4.84 -1.79
C SER A 107 -7.01 -6.15 -1.39
N VAL A 108 -8.11 -6.45 -2.07
CA VAL A 108 -8.86 -7.70 -1.90
C VAL A 108 -9.06 -8.34 -3.28
N SER A 109 -8.79 -9.63 -3.37
CA SER A 109 -9.00 -10.40 -4.60
C SER A 109 -10.40 -10.15 -5.17
N PRO A 110 -10.56 -9.88 -6.47
CA PRO A 110 -11.87 -9.59 -7.08
C PRO A 110 -12.94 -10.62 -6.77
N LYS A 111 -12.57 -11.90 -6.68
CA LYS A 111 -13.48 -13.01 -6.35
C LYS A 111 -13.94 -13.02 -4.88
N ALA A 112 -13.28 -12.24 -4.02
CA ALA A 112 -13.52 -12.19 -2.59
C ALA A 112 -13.99 -10.80 -2.09
N GLN A 113 -14.14 -9.83 -2.98
CA GLN A 113 -14.68 -8.51 -2.66
C GLN A 113 -16.13 -8.61 -2.15
N GLY A 114 -16.57 -7.62 -1.38
CA GLY A 114 -17.91 -7.58 -0.79
C GLY A 114 -18.13 -8.53 0.40
N LYS A 115 -17.11 -9.30 0.81
CA LYS A 115 -17.20 -10.28 1.92
C LYS A 115 -16.61 -9.77 3.25
N GLY A 116 -16.34 -8.46 3.37
CA GLY A 116 -15.83 -7.86 4.60
C GLY A 116 -14.31 -8.00 4.85
N ILE A 117 -13.54 -8.56 3.90
CA ILE A 117 -12.11 -8.82 4.07
C ILE A 117 -11.32 -7.52 4.30
N GLY A 118 -11.58 -6.47 3.52
CA GLY A 118 -10.92 -5.17 3.72
C GLY A 118 -11.22 -4.59 5.11
N SER A 119 -12.46 -4.70 5.60
CA SER A 119 -12.82 -4.29 6.95
C SER A 119 -12.09 -5.11 8.02
N SER A 120 -11.94 -6.42 7.81
CA SER A 120 -11.22 -7.30 8.74
C SER A 120 -9.74 -6.92 8.84
N LEU A 121 -9.08 -6.64 7.72
CA LEU A 121 -7.69 -6.17 7.69
C LEU A 121 -7.53 -4.84 8.44
N LEU A 122 -8.42 -3.88 8.18
CA LEU A 122 -8.40 -2.58 8.86
C LEU A 122 -8.67 -2.69 10.36
N LEU A 123 -9.62 -3.55 10.79
CA LEU A 123 -9.89 -3.80 12.21
C LEU A 123 -8.66 -4.39 12.90
N HIS A 124 -8.02 -5.37 12.28
CA HIS A 124 -6.82 -5.99 12.83
C HIS A 124 -5.67 -4.97 12.97
N LEU A 125 -5.44 -4.15 11.95
CA LEU A 125 -4.44 -3.09 12.00
C LEU A 125 -4.74 -2.09 13.13
N LYS A 126 -5.98 -1.66 13.29
CA LYS A 126 -6.39 -0.71 14.34
C LYS A 126 -6.15 -1.27 15.75
N GLU A 127 -6.38 -2.57 15.95
CA GLU A 127 -6.06 -3.24 17.22
C GLU A 127 -4.56 -3.30 17.48
N GLN A 128 -3.75 -3.60 16.46
CA GLN A 128 -2.29 -3.61 16.58
C GLN A 128 -1.72 -2.21 16.88
N LEU A 129 -2.31 -1.17 16.31
CA LEU A 129 -1.85 0.22 16.42
C LEU A 129 -2.72 1.04 17.36
N LYS A 130 -3.27 0.41 18.40
CA LYS A 130 -4.12 1.11 19.37
C LYS A 130 -3.38 2.27 20.03
N GLY A 131 -3.98 3.47 19.99
CA GLY A 131 -3.38 4.71 20.50
C GLY A 131 -2.55 5.48 19.48
N GLU A 132 -2.32 4.90 18.29
CA GLU A 132 -1.58 5.56 17.22
C GLU A 132 -2.53 6.22 16.20
N THR A 133 -2.02 7.23 15.52
CA THR A 133 -2.69 7.79 14.33
C THR A 133 -2.40 6.91 13.13
N ILE A 134 -3.45 6.57 12.36
CA ILE A 134 -3.32 5.81 11.12
C ILE A 134 -3.78 6.70 9.98
N GLY A 135 -2.92 6.91 8.96
CA GLY A 135 -3.20 7.70 7.78
C GLY A 135 -3.27 6.84 6.51
N LEU A 136 -3.93 7.35 5.49
CA LEU A 136 -3.93 6.79 4.12
C LEU A 136 -4.26 7.86 3.09
N LEU A 137 -3.89 7.61 1.84
CA LEU A 137 -4.33 8.40 0.69
C LEU A 137 -5.38 7.63 -0.11
N VAL A 138 -6.48 8.29 -0.44
CA VAL A 138 -7.51 7.73 -1.33
C VAL A 138 -7.71 8.62 -2.55
N SER A 139 -7.68 8.00 -3.74
CA SER A 139 -7.93 8.69 -5.00
C SER A 139 -9.33 9.28 -5.04
N MET A 140 -9.47 10.47 -5.62
CA MET A 140 -10.76 11.10 -5.92
C MET A 140 -11.64 10.23 -6.83
N GLU A 141 -11.02 9.33 -7.60
CA GLU A 141 -11.70 8.44 -8.53
C GLU A 141 -12.17 7.13 -7.88
N ASN A 142 -11.86 6.91 -6.58
CA ASN A 142 -12.24 5.70 -5.85
C ASN A 142 -13.22 5.96 -4.68
N PRO A 143 -14.46 6.39 -4.97
CA PRO A 143 -15.44 6.71 -3.91
C PRO A 143 -15.88 5.47 -3.11
N GLN A 144 -15.70 4.27 -3.64
CA GLN A 144 -16.03 3.03 -2.92
C GLN A 144 -15.01 2.75 -1.80
N ALA A 145 -13.73 2.95 -2.07
CA ALA A 145 -12.69 2.85 -1.05
C ALA A 145 -12.87 3.94 0.02
N GLU A 146 -13.16 5.18 -0.38
CA GLU A 146 -13.44 6.25 0.56
C GLU A 146 -14.60 5.91 1.51
N LYS A 147 -15.71 5.36 0.98
CA LYS A 147 -16.84 4.91 1.80
C LYS A 147 -16.46 3.79 2.79
N LEU A 148 -15.57 2.88 2.38
CA LEU A 148 -15.05 1.85 3.29
C LEU A 148 -14.29 2.51 4.44
N TYR A 149 -13.34 3.39 4.15
CA TYR A 149 -12.54 4.05 5.17
C TYR A 149 -13.38 4.91 6.12
N GLN A 150 -14.36 5.65 5.60
CA GLN A 150 -15.29 6.42 6.42
C GLN A 150 -16.11 5.52 7.38
N ARG A 151 -16.63 4.38 6.90
CA ARG A 151 -17.33 3.40 7.77
C ARG A 151 -16.39 2.80 8.83
N MET A 152 -15.11 2.74 8.55
CA MET A 152 -14.07 2.29 9.48
C MET A 152 -13.59 3.42 10.41
N GLY A 153 -14.19 4.61 10.36
CA GLY A 153 -13.92 5.72 11.26
C GLY A 153 -12.78 6.63 10.83
N PHE A 154 -12.27 6.49 9.59
CA PHE A 154 -11.33 7.45 9.03
C PHE A 154 -12.06 8.75 8.66
N ALA A 155 -11.46 9.89 8.97
CA ALA A 155 -11.96 11.22 8.66
C ALA A 155 -11.02 11.96 7.70
N TYR A 156 -11.58 12.83 6.89
CA TYR A 156 -10.80 13.72 6.00
C TYR A 156 -9.90 14.65 6.82
N ALA A 157 -8.64 14.72 6.46
CA ALA A 157 -7.67 15.64 7.04
C ALA A 157 -7.30 16.76 6.07
N ASP A 158 -6.71 16.43 4.93
CA ASP A 158 -6.29 17.40 3.90
C ASP A 158 -6.20 16.76 2.50
N MET A 159 -5.73 17.55 1.53
CA MET A 159 -5.41 17.07 0.17
C MET A 159 -3.91 16.94 0.02
N LYS A 160 -3.48 15.84 -0.59
CA LYS A 160 -2.07 15.59 -0.95
C LYS A 160 -1.94 15.38 -2.46
N MET A 161 -0.78 15.77 -2.98
CA MET A 161 -0.40 15.45 -4.36
C MET A 161 0.50 14.22 -4.33
N LEU A 162 0.17 13.20 -5.12
CA LEU A 162 1.00 12.01 -5.30
C LEU A 162 1.11 11.68 -6.77
N ALA A 163 2.34 11.56 -7.26
CA ALA A 163 2.63 11.22 -8.66
C ALA A 163 1.91 12.11 -9.69
N GLY A 164 1.62 13.38 -9.32
CA GLY A 164 0.95 14.37 -10.16
C GLY A 164 -0.58 14.33 -10.12
N ALA A 165 -1.19 13.53 -9.24
CA ALA A 165 -2.64 13.47 -9.05
C ALA A 165 -3.05 13.87 -7.62
N PRO A 166 -4.26 14.45 -7.42
CA PRO A 166 -4.77 14.81 -6.10
C PRO A 166 -5.38 13.60 -5.39
N TYR A 167 -5.07 13.46 -4.11
CA TYR A 167 -5.60 12.44 -3.21
C TYR A 167 -6.16 13.09 -1.95
N LYS A 168 -7.22 12.50 -1.38
CA LYS A 168 -7.67 12.83 -0.03
C LYS A 168 -6.81 12.09 0.98
N HIS A 169 -6.22 12.80 1.90
CA HIS A 169 -5.60 12.22 3.09
C HIS A 169 -6.69 12.00 4.13
N LEU A 170 -6.87 10.76 4.52
CA LEU A 170 -7.79 10.36 5.58
C LEU A 170 -6.99 9.86 6.77
N ILE A 171 -7.43 10.22 7.99
CA ILE A 171 -6.81 9.79 9.24
C ILE A 171 -7.82 9.11 10.15
N TYR A 172 -7.33 8.13 10.92
CA TYR A 172 -8.02 7.53 12.04
C TYR A 172 -7.21 7.77 13.31
N GLN A 173 -7.88 8.22 14.37
CA GLN A 173 -7.34 8.36 15.71
C GLN A 173 -8.23 7.57 16.66
N SER A 174 -7.62 6.69 17.46
CA SER A 174 -8.32 5.85 18.44
C SER A 174 -8.58 6.60 19.75
#